data_9467f6ec27e4a983f15efb3ef2276a3d
#
_entry.id   9467f6ec27e4a983f15efb3ef2276a3d
#
_cell.length_a   1.000
_cell.length_b   1.000
_cell.length_c   1.000
_cell.angle_alpha   90.00
_cell.angle_beta   90.00
_cell.angle_gamma   90.00
#
_symmetry.space_group_name_H-M   'P 1'
#
loop_
_entity.id
_entity.type
_entity.pdbx_description
1 polymer ?
#
loop_
_entity_poly.entity_id
_entity_poly.type
_entity_poly.pdbx_seq_one_letter_code
_entity_poly.pdbx_strand_id
1 'polypeptide(L)'
;MKLRINRFAVAIFIYIVGVFVVALVSYQQERARFLNDVDKRLLAAASHLPDILPPNFHDIARTPDAISPEQDRNNLELLTQHANTGSLTYLYTYVMVEGMIYFTSCNYLQSDIERDKVVTYWTDYPEGAQQYFDAMTAKEPIYVTAADTWGLFRTILIPMKSASGLPYVAAADMDISVIESSLRDVVLFVLGMGAV
;
A
#
# COMPACT_ATOMS: atom_id res chain seq x y z
N MET A 1 -6.77 58.21 -1.39
CA MET A 1 -5.77 57.74 -0.41
C MET A 1 -4.80 56.85 -1.15
N LYS A 2 -3.56 57.29 -1.51
CA LYS A 2 -2.55 56.49 -2.19
C LYS A 2 -1.90 55.59 -1.15
N LEU A 3 -2.15 54.26 -1.21
CA LEU A 3 -1.41 53.29 -0.39
C LEU A 3 0.09 53.42 -0.76
N ARG A 4 0.92 53.92 0.15
CA ARG A 4 2.38 53.84 0.03
C ARG A 4 2.78 52.40 0.33
N ILE A 5 2.93 51.55 -0.66
CA ILE A 5 3.44 50.21 -0.50
C ILE A 5 4.87 50.30 0.06
N ASN A 6 5.07 49.78 1.24
CA ASN A 6 6.39 49.73 1.86
C ASN A 6 7.27 48.72 1.11
N ARG A 7 8.31 49.22 0.42
CA ARG A 7 9.22 48.38 -0.38
C ARG A 7 9.88 47.27 0.44
N PHE A 8 10.12 47.52 1.72
CA PHE A 8 10.67 46.52 2.64
C PHE A 8 9.68 45.40 2.92
N ALA A 9 8.43 45.72 3.15
CA ALA A 9 7.36 44.73 3.31
C ALA A 9 7.17 43.87 2.04
N VAL A 10 7.26 44.47 0.87
CA VAL A 10 7.21 43.72 -0.41
C VAL A 10 8.40 42.76 -0.54
N ALA A 11 9.61 43.21 -0.19
CA ALA A 11 10.79 42.35 -0.25
C ALA A 11 10.69 41.15 0.73
N ILE A 12 10.23 41.36 1.95
CA ILE A 12 9.98 40.30 2.92
C ILE A 12 8.92 39.32 2.39
N PHE A 13 7.82 39.82 1.85
CA PHE A 13 6.78 38.98 1.29
C PHE A 13 7.29 38.09 0.17
N ILE A 14 8.08 38.66 -0.78
CA ILE A 14 8.71 37.90 -1.88
C ILE A 14 9.66 36.83 -1.33
N TYR A 15 10.45 37.16 -0.30
CA TYR A 15 11.35 36.22 0.34
C TYR A 15 10.59 35.04 0.98
N ILE A 16 9.53 35.33 1.75
CA ILE A 16 8.68 34.30 2.39
C ILE A 16 8.03 33.41 1.34
N VAL A 17 7.48 33.99 0.28
CA VAL A 17 6.90 33.22 -0.84
C VAL A 17 7.96 32.34 -1.51
N GLY A 18 9.16 32.87 -1.74
CA GLY A 18 10.28 32.10 -2.30
C GLY A 18 10.67 30.89 -1.44
N VAL A 19 10.83 31.11 -0.13
CA VAL A 19 11.13 30.03 0.83
C VAL A 19 10.01 28.98 0.83
N PHE A 20 8.75 29.40 0.82
CA PHE A 20 7.61 28.50 0.78
C PHE A 20 7.58 27.66 -0.50
N VAL A 21 7.82 28.28 -1.66
CA VAL A 21 7.86 27.56 -2.94
C VAL A 21 8.99 26.52 -2.95
N VAL A 22 10.20 26.90 -2.47
CA VAL A 22 11.31 25.96 -2.38
C VAL A 22 10.98 24.80 -1.43
N ALA A 23 10.40 25.06 -0.26
CA ALA A 23 10.00 24.03 0.69
C ALA A 23 8.95 23.08 0.08
N LEU A 24 7.96 23.62 -0.63
CA LEU A 24 6.93 22.82 -1.29
C LEU A 24 7.51 21.93 -2.40
N VAL A 25 8.40 22.48 -3.23
CA VAL A 25 9.06 21.70 -4.30
C VAL A 25 9.94 20.60 -3.71
N SER A 26 10.74 20.92 -2.68
CA SER A 26 11.57 19.93 -1.98
C SER A 26 10.71 18.81 -1.37
N TYR A 27 9.63 19.15 -0.72
CA TYR A 27 8.65 18.19 -0.19
C TYR A 27 8.12 17.25 -1.27
N GLN A 28 7.65 17.80 -2.40
CA GLN A 28 7.13 16.99 -3.51
C GLN A 28 8.20 16.03 -4.08
N GLN A 29 9.44 16.50 -4.19
CA GLN A 29 10.54 15.67 -4.67
C GLN A 29 10.87 14.54 -3.71
N GLU A 30 10.97 14.81 -2.41
CA GLU A 30 11.25 13.77 -1.41
C GLU A 30 10.11 12.75 -1.30
N ARG A 31 8.86 13.21 -1.33
CA ARG A 31 7.69 12.33 -1.37
C ARG A 31 7.71 11.41 -2.60
N ALA A 32 8.01 11.97 -3.76
CA ALA A 32 8.07 11.20 -5.00
C ALA A 32 9.22 10.16 -4.98
N ARG A 33 10.39 10.53 -4.46
CA ARG A 33 11.53 9.60 -4.29
C ARG A 33 11.16 8.47 -3.34
N PHE A 34 10.56 8.81 -2.20
CA PHE A 34 10.14 7.83 -1.21
C PHE A 34 9.13 6.84 -1.79
N LEU A 35 8.06 7.32 -2.43
CA LEU A 35 7.05 6.45 -3.05
C LEU A 35 7.66 5.56 -4.14
N ASN A 36 8.59 6.07 -4.94
CA ASN A 36 9.27 5.26 -5.96
C ASN A 36 10.14 4.14 -5.32
N ASP A 37 10.75 4.39 -4.16
CA ASP A 37 11.52 3.36 -3.45
C ASP A 37 10.59 2.31 -2.82
N VAL A 38 9.49 2.74 -2.22
CA VAL A 38 8.41 1.85 -1.75
C VAL A 38 7.87 0.99 -2.89
N ASP A 39 7.54 1.59 -4.03
CA ASP A 39 6.99 0.90 -5.20
C ASP A 39 7.93 -0.21 -5.71
N LYS A 40 9.25 0.03 -5.72
CA LYS A 40 10.25 -1.00 -6.09
C LYS A 40 10.26 -2.18 -5.13
N ARG A 41 10.20 -1.91 -3.82
CA ARG A 41 10.16 -2.96 -2.79
C ARG A 41 8.88 -3.78 -2.88
N LEU A 42 7.74 -3.12 -3.03
CA LEU A 42 6.44 -3.76 -3.21
C LEU A 42 6.44 -4.65 -4.46
N LEU A 43 6.95 -4.14 -5.60
CA LEU A 43 7.04 -4.88 -6.84
C LEU A 43 7.90 -6.14 -6.67
N ALA A 44 9.08 -6.01 -6.07
CA ALA A 44 9.95 -7.15 -5.84
C ALA A 44 9.26 -8.22 -4.97
N ALA A 45 8.65 -7.82 -3.85
CA ALA A 45 8.02 -8.75 -2.93
C ALA A 45 6.81 -9.48 -3.54
N ALA A 46 5.87 -8.74 -4.13
CA ALA A 46 4.67 -9.33 -4.73
C ALA A 46 4.98 -10.22 -5.93
N SER A 47 6.03 -9.90 -6.72
CA SER A 47 6.46 -10.73 -7.85
C SER A 47 7.01 -12.09 -7.43
N HIS A 48 7.53 -12.23 -6.21
CA HIS A 48 8.05 -13.49 -5.68
C HIS A 48 7.02 -14.35 -4.93
N LEU A 49 5.78 -13.86 -4.75
CA LEU A 49 4.73 -14.62 -4.07
C LEU A 49 4.46 -16.02 -4.67
N PRO A 50 4.48 -16.21 -6.00
CA PRO A 50 4.31 -17.55 -6.58
C PRO A 50 5.39 -18.56 -6.16
N ASP A 51 6.60 -18.07 -5.84
CA ASP A 51 7.73 -18.92 -5.42
C ASP A 51 7.71 -19.24 -3.93
N ILE A 52 6.97 -18.45 -3.14
CA ILE A 52 6.85 -18.60 -1.68
C ILE A 52 5.77 -19.63 -1.33
N LEU A 53 4.63 -19.56 -2.00
CA LEU A 53 3.50 -20.44 -1.75
C LEU A 53 3.72 -21.83 -2.40
N PRO A 54 3.03 -22.87 -1.89
CA PRO A 54 3.20 -24.22 -2.43
C PRO A 54 2.95 -24.30 -3.95
N PRO A 55 3.67 -25.17 -4.67
CA PRO A 55 3.42 -25.37 -6.10
C PRO A 55 1.94 -25.65 -6.38
N ASN A 56 1.40 -25.06 -7.45
CA ASN A 56 0.00 -25.18 -7.86
C ASN A 56 -1.03 -24.65 -6.83
N PHE A 57 -0.59 -23.89 -5.81
CA PHE A 57 -1.49 -23.34 -4.80
C PHE A 57 -2.67 -22.57 -5.44
N HIS A 58 -2.36 -21.68 -6.38
CA HIS A 58 -3.38 -20.86 -7.05
C HIS A 58 -4.26 -21.61 -8.07
N ASP A 59 -3.93 -22.85 -8.41
CA ASP A 59 -4.82 -23.74 -9.16
C ASP A 59 -5.83 -24.41 -8.26
N ILE A 60 -5.46 -24.68 -6.99
CA ILE A 60 -6.26 -25.37 -5.99
C ILE A 60 -7.16 -24.39 -5.23
N ALA A 61 -6.62 -23.24 -4.80
CA ALA A 61 -7.28 -22.27 -3.94
C ALA A 61 -8.41 -21.50 -4.65
N ARG A 62 -9.52 -22.19 -4.97
CA ARG A 62 -10.64 -21.67 -5.78
C ARG A 62 -12.03 -21.82 -5.15
N THR A 63 -12.12 -22.53 -4.05
CA THR A 63 -13.36 -22.75 -3.31
C THR A 63 -13.10 -22.71 -1.81
N PRO A 64 -14.10 -22.42 -0.97
CA PRO A 64 -13.92 -22.28 0.48
C PRO A 64 -13.22 -23.45 1.17
N ASP A 65 -13.47 -24.67 0.69
CA ASP A 65 -12.98 -25.90 1.32
C ASP A 65 -11.70 -26.45 0.67
N ALA A 66 -11.09 -25.70 -0.28
CA ALA A 66 -9.95 -26.22 -1.05
C ALA A 66 -8.65 -26.27 -0.24
N ILE A 67 -8.52 -25.44 0.79
CA ILE A 67 -7.33 -25.33 1.63
C ILE A 67 -7.70 -25.70 3.07
N SER A 68 -6.97 -26.64 3.66
CA SER A 68 -7.20 -27.02 5.05
C SER A 68 -6.75 -25.91 6.03
N PRO A 69 -7.34 -25.82 7.23
CA PRO A 69 -6.91 -24.85 8.25
C PRO A 69 -5.42 -24.98 8.64
N GLU A 70 -4.85 -26.17 8.54
CA GLU A 70 -3.43 -26.41 8.81
C GLU A 70 -2.56 -25.83 7.68
N GLN A 71 -2.94 -26.07 6.43
CA GLN A 71 -2.25 -25.51 5.26
C GLN A 71 -2.35 -23.99 5.23
N ASP A 72 -3.50 -23.40 5.54
CA ASP A 72 -3.69 -21.97 5.64
C ASP A 72 -2.74 -21.38 6.70
N ARG A 73 -2.69 -21.94 7.90
CA ARG A 73 -1.79 -21.49 8.96
C ARG A 73 -0.33 -21.52 8.52
N ASN A 74 0.10 -22.60 7.88
CA ASN A 74 1.47 -22.71 7.37
C ASN A 74 1.78 -21.63 6.32
N ASN A 75 0.83 -21.32 5.45
CA ASN A 75 0.97 -20.25 4.45
C ASN A 75 1.05 -18.86 5.13
N LEU A 76 0.19 -18.60 6.13
CA LEU A 76 0.21 -17.36 6.89
C LEU A 76 1.57 -17.14 7.59
N GLU A 77 2.11 -18.18 8.25
CA GLU A 77 3.43 -18.12 8.90
C GLU A 77 4.56 -17.86 7.89
N LEU A 78 4.52 -18.54 6.76
CA LEU A 78 5.50 -18.39 5.70
C LEU A 78 5.49 -16.97 5.12
N LEU A 79 4.32 -16.45 4.78
CA LEU A 79 4.18 -15.08 4.30
C LEU A 79 4.58 -14.05 5.37
N THR A 80 4.29 -14.30 6.65
CA THR A 80 4.69 -13.42 7.75
C THR A 80 6.21 -13.32 7.87
N GLN A 81 6.94 -14.43 7.71
CA GLN A 81 8.41 -14.42 7.70
C GLN A 81 8.96 -13.60 6.53
N HIS A 82 8.38 -13.77 5.34
CA HIS A 82 8.79 -13.01 4.14
C HIS A 82 8.45 -11.53 4.26
N ALA A 83 7.26 -11.17 4.73
CA ALA A 83 6.86 -9.78 4.95
C ALA A 83 7.80 -9.07 5.94
N ASN A 84 8.13 -9.72 7.06
CA ASN A 84 9.06 -9.20 8.07
C ASN A 84 10.47 -8.96 7.49
N THR A 85 10.97 -9.91 6.70
CA THR A 85 12.30 -9.79 6.05
C THR A 85 12.31 -8.64 5.04
N GLY A 86 11.22 -8.44 4.30
CA GLY A 86 11.05 -7.36 3.33
C GLY A 86 10.69 -6.00 3.92
N SER A 87 10.47 -5.92 5.25
CA SER A 87 9.92 -4.73 5.92
C SER A 87 8.61 -4.25 5.29
N LEU A 88 7.74 -5.21 4.95
CA LEU A 88 6.41 -5.00 4.42
C LEU A 88 5.38 -5.06 5.55
N THR A 89 4.23 -4.44 5.35
CA THR A 89 3.11 -4.57 6.27
C THR A 89 2.29 -5.81 5.93
N TYR A 90 1.81 -5.90 4.70
CA TYR A 90 1.08 -7.07 4.25
C TYR A 90 1.62 -7.61 2.93
N LEU A 91 1.52 -8.94 2.78
CA LEU A 91 1.87 -9.71 1.61
C LEU A 91 0.79 -10.78 1.42
N TYR A 92 0.05 -10.73 0.30
CA TYR A 92 -1.14 -11.55 0.14
C TYR A 92 -1.47 -11.86 -1.31
N THR A 93 -2.35 -12.85 -1.48
CA THR A 93 -2.95 -13.17 -2.77
C THR A 93 -4.47 -13.24 -2.66
N TYR A 94 -5.17 -12.96 -3.76
CA TYR A 94 -6.61 -13.06 -3.82
C TYR A 94 -7.12 -13.48 -5.20
N VAL A 95 -8.34 -13.95 -5.20
CA VAL A 95 -9.12 -14.27 -6.40
C VAL A 95 -10.44 -13.53 -6.38
N MET A 96 -11.11 -13.46 -7.52
CA MET A 96 -12.46 -12.93 -7.62
C MET A 96 -13.41 -14.04 -8.06
N VAL A 97 -14.47 -14.26 -7.28
CA VAL A 97 -15.53 -15.23 -7.56
C VAL A 97 -16.87 -14.52 -7.46
N GLU A 98 -17.68 -14.61 -8.51
CA GLU A 98 -19.01 -13.98 -8.58
C GLU A 98 -19.01 -12.47 -8.26
N GLY A 99 -17.93 -11.77 -8.61
CA GLY A 99 -17.80 -10.32 -8.37
C GLY A 99 -17.35 -9.94 -6.96
N MET A 100 -17.04 -10.91 -6.09
CA MET A 100 -16.49 -10.69 -4.76
C MET A 100 -15.01 -11.13 -4.72
N ILE A 101 -14.20 -10.37 -4.01
CA ILE A 101 -12.80 -10.69 -3.75
C ILE A 101 -12.72 -11.61 -2.53
N TYR A 102 -11.90 -12.67 -2.65
CA TYR A 102 -11.57 -13.58 -1.56
C TYR A 102 -10.07 -13.71 -1.41
N PHE A 103 -9.56 -13.46 -0.21
CA PHE A 103 -8.15 -13.70 0.09
C PHE A 103 -7.85 -15.19 0.02
N THR A 104 -6.80 -15.57 -0.70
CA THR A 104 -6.34 -16.96 -0.80
C THR A 104 -5.18 -17.25 0.13
N SER A 105 -4.38 -16.25 0.47
CA SER A 105 -3.37 -16.29 1.54
C SER A 105 -2.99 -14.87 1.91
N CYS A 106 -2.68 -14.62 3.18
CA CYS A 106 -2.25 -13.31 3.70
C CYS A 106 -1.29 -13.53 4.86
N ASN A 107 -0.32 -12.64 5.11
CA ASN A 107 0.37 -12.61 6.38
C ASN A 107 -0.46 -11.87 7.43
N TYR A 108 -0.01 -11.89 8.67
CA TYR A 108 -0.62 -11.16 9.78
C TYR A 108 0.43 -10.40 10.59
N LEU A 109 -0.02 -9.35 11.27
CA LEU A 109 0.74 -8.63 12.28
C LEU A 109 0.30 -9.07 13.69
N GLN A 110 1.16 -8.84 14.69
CA GLN A 110 0.78 -9.08 16.08
C GLN A 110 -0.47 -8.25 16.48
N SER A 111 -0.58 -7.04 15.95
CA SER A 111 -1.75 -6.18 16.17
C SER A 111 -3.05 -6.73 15.57
N ASP A 112 -2.98 -7.57 14.55
CA ASP A 112 -4.17 -8.19 13.95
C ASP A 112 -4.70 -9.30 14.85
N ILE A 113 -3.80 -10.07 15.49
CA ILE A 113 -4.18 -11.05 16.51
C ILE A 113 -4.87 -10.36 17.68
N GLU A 114 -4.31 -9.27 18.19
CA GLU A 114 -4.84 -8.51 19.33
C GLU A 114 -6.23 -7.89 19.04
N ARG A 115 -6.51 -7.59 17.76
CA ARG A 115 -7.78 -6.99 17.32
C ARG A 115 -8.78 -7.99 16.77
N ASP A 116 -8.44 -9.29 16.73
CA ASP A 116 -9.23 -10.34 16.09
C ASP A 116 -9.54 -10.03 14.61
N LYS A 117 -8.49 -9.56 13.88
CA LYS A 117 -8.55 -9.15 12.48
C LYS A 117 -7.61 -9.92 11.56
N VAL A 118 -7.19 -11.11 11.98
CA VAL A 118 -6.36 -11.96 11.13
C VAL A 118 -7.17 -12.41 9.92
N VAL A 119 -6.67 -12.10 8.73
CA VAL A 119 -7.27 -12.55 7.47
C VAL A 119 -6.82 -13.99 7.21
N THR A 120 -7.79 -14.90 7.15
CA THR A 120 -7.58 -16.32 6.86
C THR A 120 -8.02 -16.65 5.43
N TYR A 121 -7.73 -17.88 5.01
CA TYR A 121 -8.17 -18.37 3.71
C TYR A 121 -9.67 -18.17 3.50
N TRP A 122 -10.03 -17.69 2.34
CA TRP A 122 -11.40 -17.43 1.87
C TRP A 122 -12.15 -16.32 2.62
N THR A 123 -11.44 -15.44 3.33
CA THR A 123 -12.04 -14.20 3.86
C THR A 123 -12.42 -13.29 2.69
N ASP A 124 -13.65 -12.80 2.67
CA ASP A 124 -14.14 -11.86 1.67
C ASP A 124 -13.63 -10.43 1.94
N TYR A 125 -13.55 -9.62 0.88
CA TYR A 125 -13.11 -8.22 0.96
C TYR A 125 -14.08 -7.30 0.21
N PRO A 126 -15.27 -7.04 0.81
CA PRO A 126 -16.29 -6.19 0.18
C PRO A 126 -15.90 -4.70 0.10
N GLU A 127 -14.97 -4.26 0.98
CA GLU A 127 -14.53 -2.85 1.07
C GLU A 127 -13.41 -2.51 0.08
N GLY A 128 -12.98 -3.46 -0.74
CA GLY A 128 -11.89 -3.26 -1.69
C GLY A 128 -12.15 -2.08 -2.62
N ALA A 129 -11.19 -1.17 -2.73
CA ALA A 129 -11.25 -0.09 -3.70
C ALA A 129 -11.39 -0.66 -5.12
N GLN A 130 -11.97 0.11 -6.04
CA GLN A 130 -12.24 -0.36 -7.42
C GLN A 130 -11.00 -0.94 -8.11
N GLN A 131 -9.81 -0.43 -7.81
CA GLN A 131 -8.54 -0.90 -8.34
C GLN A 131 -8.24 -2.38 -8.05
N TYR A 132 -8.74 -2.92 -6.92
CA TYR A 132 -8.59 -4.34 -6.58
C TYR A 132 -9.38 -5.23 -7.55
N PHE A 133 -10.56 -4.80 -7.96
CA PHE A 133 -11.37 -5.49 -8.97
C PHE A 133 -10.76 -5.33 -10.35
N ASP A 134 -10.29 -4.15 -10.70
CA ASP A 134 -9.65 -3.86 -11.98
C ASP A 134 -8.37 -4.67 -12.18
N ALA A 135 -7.62 -4.94 -11.10
CA ALA A 135 -6.38 -5.73 -11.14
C ALA A 135 -6.60 -7.16 -11.65
N MET A 136 -7.77 -7.75 -11.43
CA MET A 136 -8.07 -9.10 -11.94
C MET A 136 -8.00 -9.22 -13.47
N THR A 137 -8.18 -8.14 -14.19
CA THR A 137 -8.20 -8.10 -15.67
C THR A 137 -7.12 -7.18 -16.27
N ALA A 138 -6.35 -6.51 -15.43
CA ALA A 138 -5.27 -5.63 -15.85
C ALA A 138 -4.16 -6.42 -16.56
N LYS A 139 -3.36 -5.72 -17.39
CA LYS A 139 -2.19 -6.28 -18.06
C LYS A 139 -0.88 -5.90 -17.36
N GLU A 140 -0.92 -4.82 -16.60
CA GLU A 140 0.22 -4.24 -15.91
C GLU A 140 -0.10 -4.12 -14.41
N PRO A 141 0.91 -4.11 -13.53
CA PRO A 141 0.73 -3.84 -12.11
C PRO A 141 0.03 -2.52 -11.84
N ILE A 142 -0.87 -2.49 -10.86
CA ILE A 142 -1.58 -1.29 -10.41
C ILE A 142 -1.02 -0.88 -9.04
N TYR A 143 -0.66 0.39 -8.90
CA TYR A 143 -0.27 0.98 -7.63
C TYR A 143 -1.43 1.78 -7.04
N VAL A 144 -1.76 1.51 -5.78
CA VAL A 144 -2.86 2.17 -5.05
C VAL A 144 -2.30 2.85 -3.81
N THR A 145 -2.85 4.00 -3.46
CA THR A 145 -2.70 4.59 -2.12
C THR A 145 -4.10 4.75 -1.57
N ALA A 146 -4.44 3.99 -0.57
CA ALA A 146 -5.76 3.97 0.04
C ALA A 146 -5.69 3.74 1.55
N ALA A 147 -6.70 4.25 2.26
CA ALA A 147 -6.93 3.94 3.66
C ALA A 147 -8.09 2.96 3.76
N ASP A 148 -7.93 1.98 4.63
CA ASP A 148 -8.96 1.00 4.97
C ASP A 148 -9.03 0.78 6.50
N THR A 149 -9.67 -0.31 6.93
CA THR A 149 -9.82 -0.64 8.36
C THR A 149 -8.52 -1.06 9.04
N TRP A 150 -7.44 -1.34 8.28
CA TRP A 150 -6.12 -1.72 8.80
C TRP A 150 -5.13 -0.56 8.82
N GLY A 151 -5.26 0.44 7.93
CA GLY A 151 -4.33 1.58 7.90
C GLY A 151 -4.36 2.42 6.64
N LEU A 152 -3.31 3.23 6.44
CA LEU A 152 -3.05 3.97 5.20
C LEU A 152 -1.89 3.31 4.48
N PHE A 153 -2.17 2.66 3.36
CA PHE A 153 -1.21 1.85 2.64
C PHE A 153 -0.85 2.39 1.27
N ARG A 154 0.40 2.15 0.89
CA ARG A 154 0.83 2.07 -0.49
C ARG A 154 0.85 0.61 -0.88
N THR A 155 0.07 0.25 -1.90
CA THR A 155 -0.19 -1.12 -2.35
C THR A 155 0.24 -1.32 -3.78
N ILE A 156 0.80 -2.49 -4.10
CA ILE A 156 0.90 -2.99 -5.46
C ILE A 156 -0.05 -4.17 -5.66
N LEU A 157 -0.71 -4.19 -6.80
CA LEU A 157 -1.60 -5.27 -7.25
C LEU A 157 -1.05 -5.80 -8.57
N ILE A 158 -0.54 -7.04 -8.58
CA ILE A 158 0.06 -7.66 -9.77
C ILE A 158 -0.90 -8.72 -10.30
N PRO A 159 -1.48 -8.52 -11.50
CA PRO A 159 -2.27 -9.55 -12.16
C PRO A 159 -1.38 -10.73 -12.53
N MET A 160 -1.75 -11.91 -12.08
CA MET A 160 -1.01 -13.14 -12.25
C MET A 160 -1.88 -14.24 -12.87
N LYS A 161 -1.24 -15.29 -13.35
CA LYS A 161 -1.91 -16.54 -13.78
C LYS A 161 -1.23 -17.72 -13.11
N SER A 162 -2.04 -18.65 -12.62
CA SER A 162 -1.57 -19.93 -12.11
C SER A 162 -0.98 -20.81 -13.24
N ALA A 163 -0.42 -21.96 -12.90
CA ALA A 163 0.15 -22.89 -13.87
C ALA A 163 -0.89 -23.36 -14.89
N SER A 164 -2.15 -23.52 -14.53
CA SER A 164 -3.26 -23.84 -15.43
C SER A 164 -3.87 -22.63 -16.13
N GLY A 165 -3.31 -21.42 -15.94
CA GLY A 165 -3.76 -20.20 -16.61
C GLY A 165 -4.91 -19.47 -15.90
N LEU A 166 -5.31 -19.88 -14.68
CA LEU A 166 -6.36 -19.23 -13.91
C LEU A 166 -5.88 -17.88 -13.33
N PRO A 167 -6.70 -16.80 -13.42
CA PRO A 167 -6.29 -15.49 -12.94
C PRO A 167 -6.32 -15.43 -11.40
N TYR A 168 -5.37 -14.71 -10.84
CA TYR A 168 -5.32 -14.28 -9.43
C TYR A 168 -4.50 -12.98 -9.35
N VAL A 169 -4.49 -12.32 -8.19
CA VAL A 169 -3.65 -11.16 -7.94
C VAL A 169 -2.69 -11.46 -6.80
N ALA A 170 -1.42 -11.11 -7.00
CA ALA A 170 -0.41 -11.05 -5.96
C ALA A 170 -0.24 -9.60 -5.52
N ALA A 171 -0.23 -9.36 -4.21
CA ALA A 171 -0.23 -8.02 -3.66
C ALA A 171 0.72 -7.86 -2.48
N ALA A 172 1.21 -6.64 -2.31
CA ALA A 172 2.02 -6.26 -1.16
C ALA A 172 1.67 -4.83 -0.73
N ASP A 173 1.66 -4.61 0.59
CA ASP A 173 1.33 -3.34 1.23
C ASP A 173 2.47 -2.84 2.11
N MET A 174 2.67 -1.53 2.11
CA MET A 174 3.51 -0.84 3.08
C MET A 174 2.70 0.29 3.74
N ASP A 175 2.69 0.32 5.06
CA ASP A 175 2.10 1.43 5.82
C ASP A 175 2.92 2.70 5.60
N ILE A 176 2.27 3.73 5.09
CA ILE A 176 2.87 5.04 4.83
C ILE A 176 2.34 6.14 5.77
N SER A 177 1.56 5.80 6.77
CA SER A 177 0.90 6.75 7.69
C SER A 177 1.89 7.64 8.43
N VAL A 178 2.99 7.08 8.92
CA VAL A 178 4.04 7.81 9.66
C VAL A 178 4.71 8.85 8.75
N ILE A 179 4.93 8.51 7.50
CA ILE A 179 5.61 9.39 6.56
C ILE A 179 4.69 10.50 6.08
N GLU A 180 3.46 10.18 5.74
CA GLU A 180 2.46 11.19 5.37
C GLU A 180 2.18 12.16 6.53
N SER A 181 2.18 11.70 7.79
CA SER A 181 2.05 12.58 8.96
C SER A 181 3.27 13.47 9.14
N SER A 182 4.48 12.93 9.08
CA SER A 182 5.73 13.69 9.22
C SER A 182 5.88 14.76 8.14
N LEU A 183 5.53 14.42 6.92
CA LEU A 183 5.57 15.35 5.78
C LEU A 183 4.54 16.48 5.96
N ARG A 184 3.34 16.17 6.44
CA ARG A 184 2.32 17.18 6.77
C ARG A 184 2.79 18.13 7.86
N ASP A 185 3.45 17.62 8.91
CA ASP A 185 3.93 18.40 10.02
C ASP A 185 5.02 19.41 9.61
N VAL A 186 5.90 19.02 8.69
CA VAL A 186 6.89 19.94 8.08
C VAL A 186 6.21 21.10 7.35
N VAL A 187 5.17 20.82 6.57
CA VAL A 187 4.40 21.86 5.85
C VAL A 187 3.72 22.82 6.85
N LEU A 188 3.09 22.27 7.88
CA LEU A 188 2.43 23.07 8.91
C LEU A 188 3.42 23.95 9.70
N PHE A 189 4.62 23.42 9.99
CA PHE A 189 5.68 24.17 10.64
C PHE A 189 6.15 25.35 9.78
N VAL A 190 6.38 25.14 8.49
CA VAL A 190 6.78 26.21 7.55
C VAL A 190 5.70 27.28 7.41
N LEU A 191 4.42 26.86 7.36
CA LEU A 191 3.28 27.79 7.31
C LEU A 191 3.15 28.59 8.63
N GLY A 192 3.36 27.95 9.79
CA GLY A 192 3.31 28.59 11.09
C GLY A 192 4.39 29.65 11.31
N MET A 193 5.60 29.42 10.78
CA MET A 193 6.71 30.41 10.86
C MET A 193 6.46 31.65 9.98
N GLY A 194 5.65 31.54 8.93
CA GLY A 194 5.32 32.68 8.07
C GLY A 194 4.19 33.58 8.63
N ALA A 195 3.55 33.18 9.75
CA ALA A 195 2.43 33.89 10.37
C ALA A 195 2.83 34.77 11.59
N VAL A 196 4.12 34.81 11.96
CA VAL A 196 4.70 35.64 13.03
C VAL A 196 5.51 36.77 12.38
#